data_8c694813ef8e4517e06821e0653a6865
#
_entry.id   8c694813ef8e4517e06821e0653a6865
#
_cell.length_a   1.000
_cell.length_b   1.000
_cell.length_c   1.000
_cell.angle_alpha   90.00
_cell.angle_beta   90.00
_cell.angle_gamma   90.00
#
_symmetry.space_group_name_H-M   'P 1'
#
loop_
_entity.id
_entity.type
_entity.pdbx_description
1 polymer ?
#
loop_
_entity_poly.entity_id
_entity_poly.type
_entity_poly.pdbx_seq_one_letter_code
_entity_poly.pdbx_strand_id
1 'polypeptide(L)'
;PTQAVIERAKGVYLWTTDGKRLLDFTSGVLVTNLGHAHKGFNKRWAKYMDKLPMSSYNMITDIEVEASRRVLESMDSPKAEKLLWAASGSEGVQKAMWAAMHRHPERHILAATRGGFHGKKGLAGEVTGETSVNPNVRFVSFPLHTPESEDFYKNELAALWDQHPNDIALFITEPYLGAKGSFHPPAWYHQLVQAWCNEHDIPLIFDEVQACFGRTGGMYAFQSYGVQPDLVVLGKGLANGEPAAAVAGRADLIESLKYGEASDTFSATPMACAAVCATLDIFEEDKIVKHCRKMAAVMAEILQALREKFPFIVDVRGEGLVYGIDCESSEIANRCVLEAYRGNGRKGVHFLGPLAEKVLRVSPPLTIAAEEIEKAAALLNKAWKRI
;
A
#
# COMPACT_ATOMS: atom_id res chain seq x y z
N PRO A 1 8.10 -14.48 -15.17
CA PRO A 1 8.90 -14.23 -13.99
C PRO A 1 10.34 -14.69 -14.21
N THR A 2 11.28 -13.89 -13.72
CA THR A 2 12.68 -14.23 -13.75
C THR A 2 12.99 -15.20 -12.59
N GLN A 3 13.81 -16.19 -12.82
CA GLN A 3 14.28 -17.11 -11.76
C GLN A 3 15.60 -16.61 -11.16
N ALA A 4 15.75 -15.30 -11.01
CA ALA A 4 16.95 -14.68 -10.47
C ALA A 4 17.08 -14.99 -8.98
N VAL A 5 18.27 -15.41 -8.57
CA VAL A 5 18.64 -15.56 -7.16
C VAL A 5 19.40 -14.30 -6.74
N ILE A 6 18.85 -13.58 -5.77
CA ILE A 6 19.46 -12.35 -5.25
C ILE A 6 20.51 -12.72 -4.21
N GLU A 7 21.75 -12.27 -4.42
CA GLU A 7 22.87 -12.45 -3.50
C GLU A 7 22.93 -11.32 -2.47
N ARG A 8 22.72 -10.07 -2.92
CA ARG A 8 22.78 -8.89 -2.06
C ARG A 8 21.96 -7.73 -2.62
N ALA A 9 21.63 -6.78 -1.76
CA ALA A 9 20.90 -5.58 -2.12
C ALA A 9 21.46 -4.36 -1.39
N LYS A 10 21.38 -3.16 -2.00
CA LYS A 10 21.76 -1.89 -1.38
C LYS A 10 21.12 -0.71 -2.09
N GLY A 11 20.50 0.20 -1.33
CA GLY A 11 19.75 1.33 -1.88
C GLY A 11 18.67 0.83 -2.84
N VAL A 12 18.70 1.26 -4.07
CA VAL A 12 17.76 0.85 -5.13
C VAL A 12 18.32 -0.27 -6.03
N TYR A 13 19.37 -0.96 -5.61
CA TYR A 13 20.02 -1.97 -6.44
C TYR A 13 19.94 -3.35 -5.81
N LEU A 14 19.71 -4.34 -6.68
CA LEU A 14 19.81 -5.78 -6.39
C LEU A 14 20.96 -6.36 -7.20
N TRP A 15 21.67 -7.33 -6.63
CA TRP A 15 22.68 -8.13 -7.34
C TRP A 15 22.32 -9.60 -7.28
N THR A 16 22.37 -10.22 -8.42
CA THR A 16 22.10 -11.65 -8.56
C THR A 16 23.37 -12.48 -8.44
N THR A 17 23.25 -13.75 -8.10
CA THR A 17 24.38 -14.69 -7.97
C THR A 17 25.15 -14.89 -9.27
N ASP A 18 24.53 -14.63 -10.44
CA ASP A 18 25.19 -14.65 -11.75
C ASP A 18 25.85 -13.30 -12.14
N GLY A 19 25.96 -12.37 -11.17
CA GLY A 19 26.68 -11.10 -11.31
C GLY A 19 25.91 -9.98 -12.01
N LYS A 20 24.63 -10.12 -12.24
CA LYS A 20 23.79 -9.06 -12.81
C LYS A 20 23.41 -8.03 -11.74
N ARG A 21 23.41 -6.73 -12.11
CA ARG A 21 22.92 -5.65 -11.27
C ARG A 21 21.60 -5.12 -11.82
N LEU A 22 20.58 -5.09 -10.98
CA LEU A 22 19.23 -4.62 -11.31
C LEU A 22 18.89 -3.35 -10.54
N LEU A 23 18.25 -2.39 -11.21
CA LEU A 23 17.51 -1.33 -10.53
C LEU A 23 16.16 -1.91 -10.06
N ASP A 24 15.89 -1.79 -8.78
CA ASP A 24 14.67 -2.32 -8.17
C ASP A 24 13.50 -1.34 -8.35
N PHE A 25 12.58 -1.67 -9.23
CA PHE A 25 11.33 -0.93 -9.43
C PHE A 25 10.15 -1.59 -8.70
N THR A 26 10.43 -2.37 -7.65
CA THR A 26 9.40 -3.07 -6.87
C THR A 26 9.40 -2.72 -5.38
N SER A 27 10.52 -2.30 -4.81
CA SER A 27 10.75 -2.16 -3.36
C SER A 27 10.35 -3.43 -2.57
N GLY A 28 10.58 -4.62 -3.12
CA GLY A 28 10.09 -5.86 -2.49
C GLY A 28 8.56 -5.89 -2.34
N VAL A 29 7.82 -5.38 -3.33
CA VAL A 29 6.36 -5.18 -3.33
C VAL A 29 5.92 -4.06 -2.38
N LEU A 30 6.48 -2.85 -2.57
CA LEU A 30 6.21 -1.60 -1.82
C LEU A 30 6.55 -1.69 -0.32
N VAL A 31 7.53 -2.50 0.04
CA VAL A 31 7.92 -2.76 1.43
C VAL A 31 9.14 -1.94 1.84
N THR A 32 10.22 -1.99 1.05
CA THR A 32 11.50 -1.32 1.38
C THR A 32 11.50 0.13 0.92
N ASN A 33 10.67 0.97 1.55
CA ASN A 33 10.53 2.38 1.15
C ASN A 33 11.84 3.18 1.31
N LEU A 34 12.67 2.84 2.30
CA LEU A 34 14.00 3.44 2.50
C LEU A 34 15.10 2.81 1.64
N GLY A 35 14.74 1.82 0.81
CA GLY A 35 15.70 1.03 0.05
C GLY A 35 16.36 -0.07 0.88
N HIS A 36 17.17 -0.86 0.19
CA HIS A 36 17.82 -2.04 0.76
C HIS A 36 19.08 -1.65 1.56
N ALA A 37 19.32 -2.34 2.67
CA ALA A 37 20.52 -2.17 3.52
C ALA A 37 20.79 -0.69 3.88
N HIS A 38 19.74 0.05 4.22
CA HIS A 38 19.85 1.47 4.57
C HIS A 38 20.67 1.64 5.86
N LYS A 39 21.82 2.32 5.77
CA LYS A 39 22.77 2.38 6.89
C LYS A 39 22.19 3.01 8.16
N GLY A 40 21.44 4.11 8.02
CA GLY A 40 20.80 4.82 9.14
C GLY A 40 19.76 3.93 9.83
N PHE A 41 18.89 3.29 9.06
CA PHE A 41 17.90 2.34 9.55
C PHE A 41 18.58 1.17 10.28
N ASN A 42 19.50 0.46 9.63
CA ASN A 42 20.18 -0.69 10.23
C ASN A 42 20.90 -0.34 11.53
N LYS A 43 21.57 0.83 11.59
CA LYS A 43 22.27 1.30 12.80
C LYS A 43 21.30 1.53 13.96
N ARG A 44 20.12 2.12 13.69
CA ARG A 44 19.11 2.39 14.73
C ARG A 44 18.45 1.10 15.18
N TRP A 45 18.02 0.29 14.23
CA TRP A 45 17.38 -0.98 14.52
C TRP A 45 18.28 -1.91 15.34
N ALA A 46 19.55 -2.05 14.96
CA ALA A 46 20.52 -2.87 15.67
C ALA A 46 20.73 -2.48 17.14
N LYS A 47 20.57 -1.19 17.51
CA LYS A 47 20.69 -0.76 18.91
C LYS A 47 19.69 -1.44 19.85
N TYR A 48 18.56 -1.89 19.32
CA TYR A 48 17.52 -2.53 20.11
C TYR A 48 17.74 -4.03 20.28
N MET A 49 18.52 -4.67 19.38
CA MET A 49 18.73 -6.12 19.41
C MET A 49 19.40 -6.63 20.69
N ASP A 50 20.28 -5.82 21.28
CA ASP A 50 21.03 -6.21 22.48
C ASP A 50 20.26 -6.05 23.78
N LYS A 51 19.13 -5.33 23.79
CA LYS A 51 18.41 -4.97 25.02
C LYS A 51 16.93 -5.38 25.07
N LEU A 52 16.32 -5.63 23.91
CA LEU A 52 14.89 -5.94 23.86
C LEU A 52 14.61 -7.44 23.90
N PRO A 53 13.54 -7.87 24.57
CA PRO A 53 13.08 -9.24 24.46
C PRO A 53 12.66 -9.52 23.00
N MET A 54 12.78 -10.78 22.58
CA MET A 54 12.36 -11.19 21.25
C MET A 54 10.85 -11.26 21.08
N SER A 55 10.14 -11.44 22.19
CA SER A 55 8.68 -11.43 22.26
C SER A 55 8.24 -10.80 23.59
N SER A 56 7.14 -10.07 23.54
CA SER A 56 6.54 -9.41 24.71
C SER A 56 5.07 -9.76 24.88
N TYR A 57 4.62 -10.88 24.32
CA TYR A 57 3.24 -11.31 24.44
C TYR A 57 2.71 -11.23 25.87
N ASN A 58 1.58 -10.53 26.06
CA ASN A 58 0.98 -10.16 27.36
C ASN A 58 1.79 -9.16 28.23
N MET A 59 2.84 -8.53 27.66
CA MET A 59 3.58 -7.47 28.30
C MET A 59 3.72 -6.29 27.33
N ILE A 60 3.74 -5.08 27.87
CA ILE A 60 3.94 -3.86 27.09
C ILE A 60 5.41 -3.44 27.23
N THR A 61 6.05 -3.11 26.11
CA THR A 61 7.42 -2.60 26.09
C THR A 61 7.45 -1.10 25.84
N ASP A 62 8.50 -0.43 26.31
CA ASP A 62 8.72 1.00 26.05
C ASP A 62 8.74 1.34 24.55
N ILE A 63 9.36 0.48 23.76
CA ILE A 63 9.45 0.66 22.30
C ILE A 63 8.11 0.50 21.59
N GLU A 64 7.22 -0.36 22.11
CA GLU A 64 5.86 -0.51 21.59
C GLU A 64 5.03 0.75 21.84
N VAL A 65 5.12 1.31 23.06
CA VAL A 65 4.47 2.58 23.41
C VAL A 65 4.96 3.71 22.52
N GLU A 66 6.29 3.81 22.34
CA GLU A 66 6.91 4.85 21.51
C GLU A 66 6.52 4.71 20.04
N ALA A 67 6.55 3.50 19.49
CA ALA A 67 6.14 3.25 18.12
C ALA A 67 4.65 3.60 17.88
N SER A 68 3.77 3.19 18.81
CA SER A 68 2.34 3.47 18.74
C SER A 68 2.06 4.98 18.77
N ARG A 69 2.65 5.69 19.74
CA ARG A 69 2.52 7.15 19.87
C ARG A 69 2.97 7.86 18.60
N ARG A 70 4.16 7.53 18.09
CA ARG A 70 4.73 8.19 16.90
C ARG A 70 3.95 7.91 15.62
N VAL A 71 3.43 6.69 15.44
CA VAL A 71 2.56 6.38 14.30
C VAL A 71 1.29 7.23 14.35
N LEU A 72 0.60 7.27 15.50
CA LEU A 72 -0.62 8.08 15.67
C LEU A 72 -0.35 9.57 15.44
N GLU A 73 0.70 10.12 16.04
CA GLU A 73 1.09 11.53 15.86
C GLU A 73 1.40 11.86 14.39
N SER A 74 2.05 10.95 13.66
CA SER A 74 2.40 11.16 12.25
C SER A 74 1.20 11.20 11.30
N MET A 75 0.02 10.73 11.75
CA MET A 75 -1.18 10.71 10.92
C MET A 75 -1.86 12.08 10.81
N ASP A 76 -1.62 12.98 11.76
CA ASP A 76 -2.24 14.32 11.79
C ASP A 76 -3.76 14.23 11.52
N SER A 77 -4.43 13.34 12.25
CA SER A 77 -5.86 13.06 12.12
C SER A 77 -6.53 13.02 13.49
N PRO A 78 -7.65 13.74 13.67
CA PRO A 78 -8.40 13.71 14.92
C PRO A 78 -9.03 12.35 15.23
N LYS A 79 -9.14 11.47 14.24
CA LYS A 79 -9.63 10.09 14.41
C LYS A 79 -8.51 9.08 14.71
N ALA A 80 -7.25 9.47 14.65
CA ALA A 80 -6.12 8.60 14.99
C ALA A 80 -5.88 8.59 16.52
N GLU A 81 -6.80 7.98 17.25
CA GLU A 81 -6.83 7.98 18.72
C GLU A 81 -6.16 6.74 19.33
N LYS A 82 -6.29 5.59 18.67
CA LYS A 82 -5.77 4.29 19.13
C LYS A 82 -5.05 3.54 18.01
N LEU A 83 -4.13 2.66 18.41
CA LEU A 83 -3.43 1.77 17.50
C LEU A 83 -3.61 0.31 17.97
N LEU A 84 -3.89 -0.57 17.02
CA LEU A 84 -3.96 -2.03 17.21
C LEU A 84 -2.95 -2.68 16.28
N TRP A 85 -1.96 -3.37 16.83
CA TRP A 85 -0.92 -4.01 16.05
C TRP A 85 -1.38 -5.30 15.36
N ALA A 86 -0.73 -5.62 14.26
CA ALA A 86 -0.84 -6.88 13.53
C ALA A 86 0.53 -7.27 12.94
N ALA A 87 0.73 -8.54 12.60
CA ALA A 87 1.96 -9.00 11.98
C ALA A 87 1.93 -8.93 10.44
N SER A 88 0.74 -8.82 9.85
CA SER A 88 0.56 -8.70 8.40
C SER A 88 -0.61 -7.79 8.03
N GLY A 89 -0.58 -7.24 6.79
CA GLY A 89 -1.67 -6.41 6.29
C GLY A 89 -3.02 -7.12 6.28
N SER A 90 -3.06 -8.42 5.91
CA SER A 90 -4.32 -9.20 5.93
C SER A 90 -4.89 -9.37 7.33
N GLU A 91 -4.03 -9.54 8.35
CA GLU A 91 -4.45 -9.56 9.75
C GLU A 91 -4.94 -8.19 10.20
N GLY A 92 -4.22 -7.11 9.81
CA GLY A 92 -4.66 -5.74 10.07
C GLY A 92 -6.04 -5.47 9.50
N VAL A 93 -6.29 -5.83 8.24
CA VAL A 93 -7.63 -5.72 7.63
C VAL A 93 -8.67 -6.53 8.41
N GLN A 94 -8.36 -7.78 8.76
CA GLN A 94 -9.25 -8.63 9.55
C GLN A 94 -9.63 -7.96 10.89
N LYS A 95 -8.64 -7.43 11.62
CA LYS A 95 -8.85 -6.74 12.90
C LYS A 95 -9.66 -5.45 12.74
N ALA A 96 -9.39 -4.67 11.69
CA ALA A 96 -10.16 -3.46 11.38
C ALA A 96 -11.63 -3.78 11.09
N MET A 97 -11.87 -4.83 10.32
CA MET A 97 -13.24 -5.29 10.03
C MET A 97 -13.96 -5.76 11.30
N TRP A 98 -13.31 -6.53 12.18
CA TRP A 98 -13.89 -6.93 13.47
C TRP A 98 -14.27 -5.70 14.32
N ALA A 99 -13.35 -4.74 14.47
CA ALA A 99 -13.61 -3.51 15.22
C ALA A 99 -14.80 -2.73 14.62
N ALA A 100 -14.88 -2.63 13.30
CA ALA A 100 -16.00 -1.97 12.62
C ALA A 100 -17.33 -2.72 12.82
N MET A 101 -17.34 -4.05 12.71
CA MET A 101 -18.54 -4.88 12.89
C MET A 101 -19.09 -4.82 14.32
N HIS A 102 -18.24 -4.57 15.32
CA HIS A 102 -18.67 -4.43 16.71
C HIS A 102 -19.45 -3.12 16.97
N ARG A 103 -19.35 -2.11 16.06
CA ARG A 103 -20.12 -0.87 16.16
C ARG A 103 -21.62 -1.14 16.11
N HIS A 104 -22.01 -2.03 15.19
CA HIS A 104 -23.39 -2.41 14.93
C HIS A 104 -23.46 -3.93 14.76
N PRO A 105 -23.44 -4.71 15.85
CA PRO A 105 -23.38 -6.18 15.78
C PRO A 105 -24.61 -6.83 15.11
N GLU A 106 -25.68 -6.07 14.96
CA GLU A 106 -26.90 -6.45 14.24
C GLU A 106 -26.81 -6.27 12.72
N ARG A 107 -25.77 -5.58 12.20
CA ARG A 107 -25.57 -5.36 10.77
C ARG A 107 -24.67 -6.44 10.18
N HIS A 108 -24.96 -6.88 8.97
CA HIS A 108 -24.30 -8.05 8.37
C HIS A 108 -23.56 -7.75 7.06
N ILE A 109 -23.95 -6.70 6.32
CA ILE A 109 -23.41 -6.42 5.00
C ILE A 109 -22.03 -5.78 5.10
N LEU A 110 -21.07 -6.35 4.37
CA LEU A 110 -19.70 -5.87 4.22
C LEU A 110 -19.57 -5.22 2.85
N ALA A 111 -19.54 -3.89 2.81
CA ALA A 111 -19.38 -3.16 1.57
C ALA A 111 -17.89 -2.96 1.25
N ALA A 112 -17.50 -3.17 0.00
CA ALA A 112 -16.13 -3.01 -0.47
C ALA A 112 -16.07 -2.43 -1.88
N THR A 113 -14.98 -1.76 -2.24
CA THR A 113 -14.77 -1.32 -3.62
C THR A 113 -14.38 -2.49 -4.52
N ARG A 114 -15.01 -2.55 -5.69
CA ARG A 114 -14.75 -3.57 -6.73
C ARG A 114 -13.31 -3.47 -7.24
N GLY A 115 -12.61 -4.60 -7.25
CA GLY A 115 -11.21 -4.67 -7.69
C GLY A 115 -10.20 -4.32 -6.61
N GLY A 116 -10.63 -4.06 -5.38
CA GLY A 116 -9.76 -3.86 -4.22
C GLY A 116 -8.99 -5.12 -3.85
N PHE A 117 -7.83 -4.95 -3.21
CA PHE A 117 -7.02 -6.05 -2.69
C PHE A 117 -6.70 -5.81 -1.21
N HIS A 118 -7.35 -6.57 -0.35
CA HIS A 118 -7.26 -6.44 1.11
C HIS A 118 -6.59 -7.64 1.79
N GLY A 119 -6.31 -8.68 1.03
CA GLY A 119 -5.67 -9.90 1.52
C GLY A 119 -6.17 -11.15 0.80
N LYS A 120 -5.72 -12.32 1.26
CA LYS A 120 -6.04 -13.61 0.61
C LYS A 120 -6.76 -14.58 1.53
N LYS A 121 -6.98 -14.25 2.81
CA LYS A 121 -7.53 -15.18 3.82
C LYS A 121 -8.55 -14.48 4.70
N GLY A 122 -9.51 -15.26 5.22
CA GLY A 122 -10.56 -14.77 6.11
C GLY A 122 -11.38 -13.64 5.49
N LEU A 123 -11.93 -12.76 6.31
CA LEU A 123 -12.74 -11.62 5.85
C LEU A 123 -11.98 -10.72 4.85
N ALA A 124 -10.67 -10.53 5.04
CA ALA A 124 -9.84 -9.77 4.13
C ALA A 124 -9.83 -10.35 2.69
N GLY A 125 -9.86 -11.69 2.58
CA GLY A 125 -9.97 -12.38 1.29
C GLY A 125 -11.37 -12.26 0.69
N GLU A 126 -12.41 -12.24 1.51
CA GLU A 126 -13.80 -12.16 1.05
C GLU A 126 -14.17 -10.81 0.45
N VAL A 127 -13.56 -9.72 0.94
CA VAL A 127 -13.74 -8.35 0.43
C VAL A 127 -12.71 -7.96 -0.65
N THR A 128 -11.88 -8.92 -1.10
CA THR A 128 -10.89 -8.73 -2.17
C THR A 128 -11.47 -9.12 -3.53
N GLY A 129 -11.20 -8.31 -4.57
CA GLY A 129 -11.56 -8.63 -5.95
C GLY A 129 -12.91 -8.07 -6.38
N GLU A 130 -13.65 -8.83 -7.15
CA GLU A 130 -14.90 -8.38 -7.80
C GLU A 130 -16.11 -9.24 -7.43
N THR A 131 -15.87 -10.41 -6.85
CA THR A 131 -16.89 -11.38 -6.44
C THR A 131 -16.48 -12.03 -5.13
N SER A 132 -17.45 -12.42 -4.33
CA SER A 132 -17.23 -13.16 -3.09
C SER A 132 -18.22 -14.32 -3.01
N VAL A 133 -17.79 -15.40 -2.37
CA VAL A 133 -18.69 -16.52 -1.99
C VAL A 133 -19.50 -16.20 -0.73
N ASN A 134 -19.07 -15.20 0.04
CA ASN A 134 -19.79 -14.71 1.20
C ASN A 134 -21.04 -13.92 0.73
N PRO A 135 -22.26 -14.38 1.08
CA PRO A 135 -23.50 -13.73 0.65
C PRO A 135 -23.70 -12.34 1.24
N ASN A 136 -22.91 -11.96 2.25
CA ASN A 136 -22.99 -10.66 2.90
C ASN A 136 -22.06 -9.60 2.28
N VAL A 137 -21.17 -9.97 1.35
CA VAL A 137 -20.28 -9.01 0.69
C VAL A 137 -21.00 -8.33 -0.48
N ARG A 138 -20.85 -7.00 -0.55
CA ARG A 138 -21.33 -6.17 -1.66
C ARG A 138 -20.20 -5.33 -2.23
N PHE A 139 -20.02 -5.38 -3.54
CA PHE A 139 -19.02 -4.59 -4.23
C PHE A 139 -19.67 -3.41 -4.93
N VAL A 140 -19.12 -2.21 -4.70
CA VAL A 140 -19.47 -0.98 -5.40
C VAL A 140 -18.37 -0.56 -6.37
N SER A 141 -18.72 0.21 -7.37
CA SER A 141 -17.80 0.65 -8.41
C SER A 141 -16.73 1.60 -7.87
N PHE A 142 -15.56 1.55 -8.50
CA PHE A 142 -14.45 2.46 -8.24
C PHE A 142 -14.08 3.17 -9.55
N PRO A 143 -13.71 4.47 -9.53
CA PRO A 143 -13.29 5.20 -10.73
C PRO A 143 -12.06 4.57 -11.39
N LEU A 144 -12.19 4.16 -12.66
CA LEU A 144 -11.13 3.58 -13.46
C LEU A 144 -10.67 4.58 -14.55
N HIS A 145 -10.26 4.10 -15.72
CA HIS A 145 -9.73 4.93 -16.83
C HIS A 145 -10.66 6.09 -17.26
N THR A 146 -11.93 5.80 -17.36
CA THR A 146 -12.96 6.80 -17.70
C THR A 146 -13.98 6.76 -16.57
N PRO A 147 -13.79 7.58 -15.53
CA PRO A 147 -14.75 7.64 -14.44
C PRO A 147 -16.14 7.99 -14.95
N GLU A 148 -17.14 7.31 -14.41
CA GLU A 148 -18.53 7.72 -14.56
C GLU A 148 -18.77 9.08 -13.90
N SER A 149 -19.96 9.64 -14.06
CA SER A 149 -20.32 10.87 -13.36
C SER A 149 -20.38 10.66 -11.83
N GLU A 150 -20.20 11.72 -11.07
CA GLU A 150 -20.38 11.68 -9.61
C GLU A 150 -21.76 11.12 -9.23
N ASP A 151 -22.80 11.49 -9.98
CA ASP A 151 -24.16 11.00 -9.75
C ASP A 151 -24.30 9.49 -9.94
N PHE A 152 -23.50 8.88 -10.83
CA PHE A 152 -23.49 7.42 -10.97
C PHE A 152 -23.11 6.73 -9.65
N TYR A 153 -21.97 7.13 -9.07
CA TYR A 153 -21.49 6.53 -7.82
C TYR A 153 -22.41 6.85 -6.63
N LYS A 154 -22.97 8.07 -6.61
CA LYS A 154 -23.96 8.48 -5.59
C LYS A 154 -25.22 7.61 -5.66
N ASN A 155 -25.73 7.37 -6.85
CA ASN A 155 -26.91 6.54 -7.05
C ASN A 155 -26.63 5.06 -6.70
N GLU A 156 -25.43 4.56 -7.00
CA GLU A 156 -25.04 3.19 -6.64
C GLU A 156 -24.99 3.02 -5.11
N LEU A 157 -24.41 3.97 -4.38
CA LEU A 157 -24.38 3.95 -2.91
C LEU A 157 -25.79 4.08 -2.32
N ALA A 158 -26.65 4.95 -2.87
CA ALA A 158 -28.05 5.06 -2.45
C ALA A 158 -28.82 3.75 -2.69
N ALA A 159 -28.65 3.13 -3.87
CA ALA A 159 -29.27 1.84 -4.18
C ALA A 159 -28.80 0.72 -3.25
N LEU A 160 -27.53 0.72 -2.85
CA LEU A 160 -26.99 -0.23 -1.87
C LEU A 160 -27.68 -0.07 -0.51
N TRP A 161 -27.86 1.18 -0.05
CA TRP A 161 -28.58 1.46 1.20
C TRP A 161 -30.04 1.04 1.13
N ASP A 162 -30.73 1.37 0.04
CA ASP A 162 -32.14 1.02 -0.16
C ASP A 162 -32.39 -0.50 -0.16
N GLN A 163 -31.42 -1.27 -0.69
CA GLN A 163 -31.46 -2.74 -0.68
C GLN A 163 -31.15 -3.34 0.69
N HIS A 164 -30.36 -2.66 1.52
CA HIS A 164 -29.88 -3.14 2.81
C HIS A 164 -29.98 -2.06 3.90
N PRO A 165 -31.19 -1.52 4.15
CA PRO A 165 -31.40 -0.43 5.09
C PRO A 165 -31.01 -0.84 6.51
N ASN A 166 -30.13 -0.05 7.14
CA ASN A 166 -29.58 -0.32 8.48
C ASN A 166 -28.88 -1.69 8.66
N ASP A 167 -28.40 -2.31 7.57
CA ASP A 167 -27.73 -3.61 7.62
C ASP A 167 -26.26 -3.56 7.15
N ILE A 168 -25.74 -2.40 6.73
CA ILE A 168 -24.35 -2.25 6.29
C ILE A 168 -23.47 -2.03 7.52
N ALA A 169 -22.60 -3.02 7.82
CA ALA A 169 -21.74 -3.04 9.00
C ALA A 169 -20.46 -2.22 8.83
N LEU A 170 -19.91 -2.14 7.61
CA LEU A 170 -18.68 -1.41 7.28
C LEU A 170 -18.57 -1.12 5.78
N PHE A 171 -17.71 -0.16 5.45
CA PHE A 171 -17.22 0.07 4.09
C PHE A 171 -15.70 0.03 4.07
N ILE A 172 -15.10 -0.79 3.20
CA ILE A 172 -13.65 -0.87 3.03
C ILE A 172 -13.21 -0.52 1.61
N THR A 173 -12.14 0.28 1.50
CA THR A 173 -11.54 0.66 0.22
C THR A 173 -10.04 0.84 0.33
N GLU A 174 -9.31 0.72 -0.80
CA GLU A 174 -7.96 1.26 -0.94
C GLU A 174 -8.04 2.74 -1.34
N PRO A 175 -7.06 3.60 -0.98
CA PRO A 175 -6.96 4.98 -1.51
C PRO A 175 -6.82 5.01 -3.03
N TYR A 176 -6.11 4.04 -3.61
CA TYR A 176 -6.04 3.74 -5.03
C TYR A 176 -6.02 2.22 -5.23
N LEU A 177 -6.57 1.72 -6.30
CA LEU A 177 -6.59 0.27 -6.55
C LEU A 177 -5.20 -0.20 -7.02
N GLY A 178 -4.40 -0.67 -6.05
CA GLY A 178 -3.01 -1.06 -6.30
C GLY A 178 -2.88 -2.30 -7.17
N ALA A 179 -3.55 -3.38 -6.79
CA ALA A 179 -3.50 -4.66 -7.50
C ALA A 179 -4.22 -4.64 -8.85
N LYS A 180 -5.24 -3.80 -9.00
CA LYS A 180 -6.00 -3.63 -10.26
C LYS A 180 -5.19 -2.89 -11.33
N GLY A 181 -4.08 -2.23 -10.97
CA GLY A 181 -3.19 -1.56 -11.91
C GLY A 181 -2.98 -0.08 -11.65
N SER A 182 -2.90 0.34 -10.39
CA SER A 182 -2.64 1.71 -9.94
C SER A 182 -3.67 2.73 -10.45
N PHE A 183 -4.94 2.46 -10.20
CA PHE A 183 -6.01 3.42 -10.48
C PHE A 183 -6.19 4.37 -9.31
N HIS A 184 -5.93 5.65 -9.53
CA HIS A 184 -6.09 6.74 -8.57
C HIS A 184 -7.39 7.48 -8.86
N PRO A 185 -8.33 7.52 -7.90
CA PRO A 185 -9.61 8.17 -8.13
C PRO A 185 -9.49 9.69 -7.99
N PRO A 186 -10.41 10.47 -8.54
CA PRO A 186 -10.52 11.88 -8.18
C PRO A 186 -10.91 12.02 -6.71
N ALA A 187 -10.44 13.10 -6.06
CA ALA A 187 -10.65 13.30 -4.62
C ALA A 187 -12.13 13.28 -4.20
N TRP A 188 -13.02 13.81 -5.05
CA TRP A 188 -14.47 13.83 -4.78
C TRP A 188 -15.05 12.42 -4.54
N TYR A 189 -14.47 11.36 -5.13
CA TYR A 189 -14.99 10.01 -4.94
C TYR A 189 -14.89 9.56 -3.47
N HIS A 190 -13.71 9.70 -2.86
CA HIS A 190 -13.54 9.34 -1.46
C HIS A 190 -14.30 10.26 -0.52
N GLN A 191 -14.44 11.55 -0.89
CA GLN A 191 -15.28 12.49 -0.15
C GLN A 191 -16.76 12.12 -0.20
N LEU A 192 -17.26 11.69 -1.36
CA LEU A 192 -18.61 11.15 -1.52
C LEU A 192 -18.83 9.90 -0.65
N VAL A 193 -17.91 8.93 -0.72
CA VAL A 193 -17.98 7.69 0.09
C VAL A 193 -17.97 8.02 1.57
N GLN A 194 -17.10 8.93 2.02
CA GLN A 194 -17.04 9.32 3.42
C GLN A 194 -18.34 10.03 3.87
N ALA A 195 -18.87 10.94 3.05
CA ALA A 195 -20.12 11.64 3.37
C ALA A 195 -21.27 10.64 3.53
N TRP A 196 -21.40 9.70 2.61
CA TRP A 196 -22.40 8.64 2.67
C TRP A 196 -22.22 7.73 3.89
N CYS A 197 -20.99 7.32 4.21
CA CYS A 197 -20.69 6.52 5.41
C CYS A 197 -21.09 7.28 6.69
N ASN A 198 -20.77 8.58 6.77
CA ASN A 198 -21.12 9.42 7.92
C ASN A 198 -22.65 9.58 8.07
N GLU A 199 -23.38 9.76 6.96
CA GLU A 199 -24.84 9.90 6.96
C GLU A 199 -25.54 8.67 7.54
N HIS A 200 -24.98 7.48 7.30
CA HIS A 200 -25.59 6.20 7.67
C HIS A 200 -24.93 5.52 8.88
N ASP A 201 -24.02 6.20 9.57
CA ASP A 201 -23.23 5.65 10.69
C ASP A 201 -22.58 4.31 10.30
N ILE A 202 -21.86 4.31 9.16
CA ILE A 202 -21.12 3.16 8.64
C ILE A 202 -19.63 3.41 8.85
N PRO A 203 -18.90 2.58 9.63
CA PRO A 203 -17.44 2.70 9.76
C PRO A 203 -16.74 2.59 8.42
N LEU A 204 -15.94 3.63 8.08
CA LEU A 204 -15.12 3.70 6.87
C LEU A 204 -13.70 3.21 7.16
N ILE A 205 -13.27 2.14 6.48
CA ILE A 205 -11.93 1.57 6.58
C ILE A 205 -11.14 1.93 5.32
N PHE A 206 -9.99 2.60 5.49
CA PHE A 206 -8.99 2.77 4.42
C PHE A 206 -7.88 1.75 4.58
N ASP A 207 -7.71 0.90 3.58
CA ASP A 207 -6.56 0.00 3.49
C ASP A 207 -5.39 0.75 2.83
N GLU A 208 -4.53 1.30 3.68
CA GLU A 208 -3.30 1.99 3.25
C GLU A 208 -2.06 1.09 3.29
N VAL A 209 -2.22 -0.22 3.36
CA VAL A 209 -1.07 -1.15 3.39
C VAL A 209 -0.11 -0.93 2.23
N GLN A 210 -0.58 -0.51 1.05
CA GLN A 210 0.27 -0.14 -0.09
C GLN A 210 0.58 1.35 -0.18
N ALA A 211 -0.28 2.20 0.35
CA ALA A 211 -0.29 3.64 0.08
C ALA A 211 0.46 4.48 1.13
N CYS A 212 0.54 3.98 2.36
CA CYS A 212 1.14 4.68 3.48
C CYS A 212 2.65 4.89 3.35
N PHE A 213 3.19 5.66 4.27
CA PHE A 213 4.62 5.94 4.40
C PHE A 213 5.24 6.47 3.12
N GLY A 214 4.70 7.58 2.62
CA GLY A 214 5.31 8.38 1.57
C GLY A 214 5.03 7.93 0.14
N ARG A 215 4.44 6.76 -0.08
CA ARG A 215 4.33 6.12 -1.40
C ARG A 215 3.62 6.97 -2.45
N THR A 216 2.52 7.62 -2.08
CA THR A 216 1.72 8.50 -2.95
C THR A 216 2.18 9.96 -2.96
N GLY A 217 3.27 10.28 -2.24
CA GLY A 217 3.73 11.66 -2.07
C GLY A 217 3.18 12.37 -0.84
N GLY A 218 2.21 11.78 -0.13
CA GLY A 218 1.79 12.13 1.22
C GLY A 218 2.36 11.13 2.23
N MET A 219 2.41 11.45 3.53
CA MET A 219 2.76 10.45 4.54
C MET A 219 1.73 9.33 4.53
N TYR A 220 0.45 9.70 4.45
CA TYR A 220 -0.70 8.82 4.25
C TYR A 220 -1.54 9.34 3.07
N ALA A 221 -2.10 8.42 2.29
CA ALA A 221 -2.82 8.80 1.07
C ALA A 221 -4.16 9.48 1.38
N PHE A 222 -4.86 9.12 2.46
CA PHE A 222 -6.12 9.75 2.85
C PHE A 222 -6.01 11.27 3.00
N GLN A 223 -4.83 11.77 3.42
CA GLN A 223 -4.56 13.21 3.56
C GLN A 223 -4.67 13.93 2.22
N SER A 224 -4.20 13.31 1.12
CA SER A 224 -4.24 13.89 -0.23
C SER A 224 -5.67 13.99 -0.78
N TYR A 225 -6.56 13.09 -0.34
CA TYR A 225 -7.98 13.09 -0.74
C TYR A 225 -8.85 13.98 0.15
N GLY A 226 -8.30 14.52 1.24
CA GLY A 226 -9.04 15.38 2.18
C GLY A 226 -10.14 14.64 2.94
N VAL A 227 -9.92 13.37 3.25
CA VAL A 227 -10.87 12.52 4.01
C VAL A 227 -10.29 12.09 5.35
N GLN A 228 -11.17 11.67 6.26
CA GLN A 228 -10.83 11.21 7.60
C GLN A 228 -11.52 9.85 7.84
N PRO A 229 -10.89 8.73 7.41
CA PRO A 229 -11.43 7.39 7.66
C PRO A 229 -11.57 7.10 9.15
N ASP A 230 -12.48 6.21 9.52
CA ASP A 230 -12.64 5.79 10.92
C ASP A 230 -11.55 4.84 11.37
N LEU A 231 -11.08 3.99 10.45
CA LEU A 231 -9.96 3.07 10.64
C LEU A 231 -9.04 3.11 9.42
N VAL A 232 -7.74 3.10 9.64
CA VAL A 232 -6.70 3.05 8.60
C VAL A 232 -5.81 1.86 8.86
N VAL A 233 -5.71 0.96 7.89
CA VAL A 233 -4.81 -0.20 7.98
C VAL A 233 -3.46 0.13 7.37
N LEU A 234 -2.40 -0.06 8.14
CA LEU A 234 -1.01 0.23 7.79
C LEU A 234 -0.20 -1.05 7.66
N GLY A 235 0.83 -1.04 6.81
CA GLY A 235 1.72 -2.19 6.65
C GLY A 235 2.88 -1.90 5.70
N LYS A 236 3.47 -2.93 5.11
CA LYS A 236 4.55 -2.83 4.11
C LYS A 236 5.65 -1.81 4.47
N GLY A 237 5.54 -0.58 3.95
CA GLY A 237 6.52 0.49 4.19
C GLY A 237 6.66 0.94 5.64
N LEU A 238 5.73 0.58 6.52
CA LEU A 238 5.70 0.91 7.95
C LEU A 238 7.01 0.56 8.67
N ALA A 239 7.60 -0.60 8.39
CA ALA A 239 8.79 -1.10 9.07
C ALA A 239 9.96 -1.45 8.12
N ASN A 240 9.93 -0.94 6.87
CA ASN A 240 10.99 -1.08 5.86
C ASN A 240 11.50 -2.52 5.65
N GLY A 241 10.64 -3.52 5.79
CA GLY A 241 10.97 -4.94 5.53
C GLY A 241 10.80 -5.86 6.71
N GLU A 242 10.78 -5.35 7.94
CA GLU A 242 10.38 -6.12 9.11
C GLU A 242 8.86 -6.36 9.08
N PRO A 243 8.38 -7.57 9.35
CA PRO A 243 6.95 -7.84 9.42
C PRO A 243 6.24 -7.00 10.50
N ALA A 244 5.47 -6.02 10.06
CA ALA A 244 4.66 -5.17 10.92
C ALA A 244 3.46 -4.64 10.14
N ALA A 245 2.33 -4.59 10.80
CA ALA A 245 1.11 -3.93 10.35
C ALA A 245 0.37 -3.37 11.56
N ALA A 246 -0.51 -2.42 11.33
CA ALA A 246 -1.32 -1.83 12.39
C ALA A 246 -2.66 -1.34 11.85
N VAL A 247 -3.63 -1.21 12.74
CA VAL A 247 -4.87 -0.48 12.53
C VAL A 247 -4.85 0.74 13.42
N ALA A 248 -4.90 1.92 12.84
CA ALA A 248 -5.02 3.19 13.55
C ALA A 248 -6.42 3.76 13.34
N GLY A 249 -7.03 4.32 14.36
CA GLY A 249 -8.33 4.95 14.19
C GLY A 249 -9.04 5.27 15.49
N ARG A 250 -10.36 5.37 15.40
CA ARG A 250 -11.24 5.76 16.49
C ARG A 250 -11.16 4.82 17.69
N ALA A 251 -11.06 5.42 18.88
CA ALA A 251 -10.96 4.67 20.13
C ALA A 251 -12.18 3.79 20.38
N ASP A 252 -13.41 4.31 20.12
CA ASP A 252 -14.64 3.58 20.37
C ASP A 252 -14.79 2.31 19.50
N LEU A 253 -14.18 2.29 18.30
CA LEU A 253 -14.14 1.10 17.45
C LEU A 253 -13.10 0.09 17.94
N ILE A 254 -11.86 0.54 18.17
CA ILE A 254 -10.76 -0.35 18.57
C ILE A 254 -11.00 -0.94 19.96
N GLU A 255 -11.53 -0.17 20.91
CA GLU A 255 -11.84 -0.61 22.28
C GLU A 255 -13.10 -1.48 22.37
N SER A 256 -13.90 -1.58 21.30
CA SER A 256 -15.05 -2.50 21.24
C SER A 256 -14.63 -3.98 21.22
N LEU A 257 -13.41 -4.27 20.78
CA LEU A 257 -12.86 -5.61 20.73
C LEU A 257 -12.66 -6.16 22.14
N LYS A 258 -13.11 -7.39 22.37
CA LYS A 258 -13.00 -8.06 23.68
C LYS A 258 -11.57 -8.52 23.92
N TYR A 259 -11.24 -8.75 25.21
CA TYR A 259 -9.94 -9.28 25.59
C TYR A 259 -9.59 -10.56 24.82
N GLY A 260 -8.43 -10.59 24.18
CA GLY A 260 -7.93 -11.73 23.41
C GLY A 260 -8.48 -11.83 21.98
N GLU A 261 -9.56 -11.11 21.61
CA GLU A 261 -10.22 -11.26 20.32
C GLU A 261 -9.33 -10.87 19.14
N ALA A 262 -8.52 -9.84 19.29
CA ALA A 262 -7.59 -9.40 18.26
C ALA A 262 -6.11 -9.62 18.62
N SER A 263 -5.84 -10.48 19.62
CA SER A 263 -4.46 -10.79 20.01
C SER A 263 -3.85 -11.86 19.11
N ASP A 264 -2.55 -11.76 18.88
CA ASP A 264 -1.72 -12.78 18.27
C ASP A 264 -0.28 -12.70 18.80
N THR A 265 0.50 -13.76 18.61
CA THR A 265 1.83 -13.90 19.20
C THR A 265 2.85 -12.90 18.64
N PHE A 266 2.71 -12.50 17.37
CA PHE A 266 3.74 -11.74 16.66
C PHE A 266 3.37 -10.28 16.40
N SER A 267 2.20 -9.83 16.79
CA SER A 267 1.85 -8.41 16.74
C SER A 267 2.67 -7.63 17.77
N ALA A 268 3.15 -6.46 17.38
CA ALA A 268 3.95 -5.56 18.23
C ALA A 268 5.22 -6.20 18.81
N THR A 269 5.86 -7.16 18.13
CA THR A 269 7.15 -7.62 18.64
C THR A 269 8.10 -6.43 18.83
N PRO A 270 8.89 -6.40 19.91
CA PRO A 270 9.79 -5.27 20.17
C PRO A 270 10.70 -4.93 19.00
N MET A 271 11.13 -5.95 18.23
CA MET A 271 11.97 -5.75 17.04
C MET A 271 11.19 -5.09 15.90
N ALA A 272 9.91 -5.45 15.71
CA ALA A 272 9.06 -4.80 14.72
C ALA A 272 8.79 -3.34 15.10
N CYS A 273 8.47 -3.06 16.37
CA CYS A 273 8.28 -1.70 16.87
C CYS A 273 9.56 -0.85 16.76
N ALA A 274 10.72 -1.43 17.04
CA ALA A 274 12.02 -0.78 16.85
C ALA A 274 12.28 -0.45 15.36
N ALA A 275 11.89 -1.34 14.44
CA ALA A 275 11.98 -1.08 13.00
C ALA A 275 11.05 0.07 12.56
N VAL A 276 9.84 0.14 13.11
CA VAL A 276 8.91 1.26 12.86
C VAL A 276 9.51 2.58 13.34
N CYS A 277 10.05 2.63 14.56
CA CYS A 277 10.71 3.82 15.09
C CYS A 277 11.91 4.23 14.21
N ALA A 278 12.76 3.28 13.83
CA ALA A 278 13.89 3.55 12.95
C ALA A 278 13.45 4.05 11.56
N THR A 279 12.33 3.56 11.05
CA THR A 279 11.74 4.05 9.78
C THR A 279 11.30 5.49 9.93
N LEU A 280 10.54 5.82 10.97
CA LEU A 280 10.08 7.19 11.22
C LEU A 280 11.24 8.16 11.41
N ASP A 281 12.31 7.80 12.14
CA ASP A 281 13.51 8.61 12.29
C ASP A 281 14.09 9.02 10.92
N ILE A 282 14.24 8.06 10.00
CA ILE A 282 14.80 8.34 8.68
C ILE A 282 13.83 9.16 7.82
N PHE A 283 12.54 8.90 7.92
CA PHE A 283 11.52 9.70 7.22
C PHE A 283 11.59 11.17 7.58
N GLU A 284 11.78 11.48 8.86
CA GLU A 284 11.91 12.85 9.38
C GLU A 284 13.26 13.48 8.99
N GLU A 285 14.38 12.81 9.28
CA GLU A 285 15.74 13.32 9.06
C GLU A 285 16.04 13.57 7.58
N ASP A 286 15.75 12.59 6.72
CA ASP A 286 16.05 12.64 5.29
C ASP A 286 14.90 13.28 4.48
N LYS A 287 13.82 13.72 5.16
CA LYS A 287 12.65 14.34 4.53
C LYS A 287 12.10 13.52 3.37
N ILE A 288 11.94 12.20 3.60
CA ILE A 288 11.64 11.20 2.56
C ILE A 288 10.38 11.56 1.77
N VAL A 289 9.30 12.03 2.41
CA VAL A 289 8.07 12.44 1.72
C VAL A 289 8.32 13.60 0.75
N LYS A 290 9.11 14.60 1.16
CA LYS A 290 9.48 15.71 0.29
C LYS A 290 10.35 15.26 -0.88
N HIS A 291 11.30 14.35 -0.63
CA HIS A 291 12.12 13.74 -1.67
C HIS A 291 11.27 12.94 -2.66
N CYS A 292 10.34 12.12 -2.16
CA CYS A 292 9.39 11.37 -3.00
C CYS A 292 8.62 12.30 -3.95
N ARG A 293 8.04 13.40 -3.45
CA ARG A 293 7.33 14.38 -4.30
C ARG A 293 8.19 14.93 -5.42
N LYS A 294 9.46 15.24 -5.11
CA LYS A 294 10.41 15.72 -6.13
C LYS A 294 10.71 14.65 -7.19
N MET A 295 10.94 13.41 -6.76
CA MET A 295 11.24 12.31 -7.68
C MET A 295 10.02 11.84 -8.45
N ALA A 296 8.81 12.02 -7.91
CA ALA A 296 7.56 11.73 -8.60
C ALA A 296 7.41 12.53 -9.91
N ALA A 297 7.76 13.81 -9.90
CA ALA A 297 7.74 14.65 -11.11
C ALA A 297 8.70 14.11 -12.20
N VAL A 298 9.93 13.76 -11.81
CA VAL A 298 10.91 13.15 -12.72
C VAL A 298 10.44 11.81 -13.25
N MET A 299 9.84 10.98 -12.39
CA MET A 299 9.31 9.67 -12.79
C MET A 299 8.16 9.82 -13.78
N ALA A 300 7.21 10.71 -13.51
CA ALA A 300 6.06 10.95 -14.37
C ALA A 300 6.49 11.39 -15.79
N GLU A 301 7.42 12.33 -15.88
CA GLU A 301 7.97 12.82 -17.16
C GLU A 301 8.60 11.67 -17.96
N ILE A 302 9.44 10.88 -17.30
CA ILE A 302 10.15 9.77 -17.95
C ILE A 302 9.17 8.67 -18.40
N LEU A 303 8.18 8.32 -17.57
CA LEU A 303 7.20 7.31 -17.95
C LEU A 303 6.31 7.77 -19.10
N GLN A 304 5.95 9.06 -19.13
CA GLN A 304 5.20 9.64 -20.24
C GLN A 304 6.02 9.63 -21.54
N ALA A 305 7.32 9.98 -21.49
CA ALA A 305 8.21 9.89 -22.64
C ALA A 305 8.37 8.44 -23.16
N LEU A 306 8.35 7.43 -22.27
CA LEU A 306 8.32 6.03 -22.67
C LEU A 306 7.00 5.66 -23.37
N ARG A 307 5.86 6.14 -22.86
CA ARG A 307 4.54 5.93 -23.49
C ARG A 307 4.48 6.51 -24.90
N GLU A 308 4.95 7.73 -25.09
CA GLU A 308 4.99 8.38 -26.41
C GLU A 308 5.87 7.64 -27.42
N LYS A 309 6.92 7.00 -26.92
CA LYS A 309 7.90 6.30 -27.75
C LYS A 309 7.50 4.88 -28.12
N PHE A 310 6.79 4.18 -27.26
CA PHE A 310 6.46 2.77 -27.43
C PHE A 310 4.94 2.59 -27.57
N PRO A 311 4.41 2.40 -28.78
CA PRO A 311 2.97 2.31 -29.04
C PRO A 311 2.26 1.20 -28.26
N PHE A 312 2.98 0.17 -27.86
CA PHE A 312 2.41 -0.92 -27.03
C PHE A 312 2.12 -0.50 -25.57
N ILE A 313 2.53 0.68 -25.14
CA ILE A 313 2.14 1.26 -23.86
C ILE A 313 0.88 2.10 -24.11
N VAL A 314 -0.27 1.58 -23.70
CA VAL A 314 -1.56 2.23 -23.94
C VAL A 314 -1.87 3.32 -22.93
N ASP A 315 -1.37 3.16 -21.69
CA ASP A 315 -1.57 4.15 -20.64
C ASP A 315 -0.45 4.13 -19.59
N VAL A 316 -0.25 5.27 -18.93
CA VAL A 316 0.60 5.43 -17.76
C VAL A 316 -0.15 6.27 -16.73
N ARG A 317 -0.36 5.72 -15.54
CA ARG A 317 -1.10 6.38 -14.45
C ARG A 317 -0.43 6.14 -13.11
N GLY A 318 -0.58 7.06 -12.18
CA GLY A 318 -0.01 6.92 -10.84
C GLY A 318 0.21 8.26 -10.14
N GLU A 319 0.64 8.17 -8.91
CA GLU A 319 0.98 9.30 -8.04
C GLU A 319 2.24 8.97 -7.21
N GLY A 320 2.93 10.00 -6.75
CA GLY A 320 4.14 9.79 -5.97
C GLY A 320 5.15 8.90 -6.71
N LEU A 321 5.56 7.83 -6.07
CA LEU A 321 6.43 6.83 -6.68
C LEU A 321 5.73 5.46 -6.80
N VAL A 322 4.45 5.48 -7.20
CA VAL A 322 3.69 4.29 -7.59
C VAL A 322 2.93 4.53 -8.88
N TYR A 323 3.29 3.80 -9.93
CA TYR A 323 2.68 3.92 -11.26
C TYR A 323 2.32 2.55 -11.83
N GLY A 324 1.32 2.53 -12.70
CA GLY A 324 1.00 1.44 -13.61
C GLY A 324 1.36 1.82 -15.04
N ILE A 325 2.14 0.99 -15.73
CA ILE A 325 2.35 1.06 -17.17
C ILE A 325 1.45 0.00 -17.79
N ASP A 326 0.37 0.43 -18.44
CA ASP A 326 -0.61 -0.46 -19.06
C ASP A 326 -0.16 -0.81 -20.48
N CYS A 327 0.02 -2.09 -20.75
CA CYS A 327 0.42 -2.59 -22.06
C CYS A 327 -0.82 -3.05 -22.85
N GLU A 328 -0.71 -3.14 -24.17
CA GLU A 328 -1.81 -3.57 -25.04
C GLU A 328 -2.26 -5.01 -24.76
N SER A 329 -1.33 -5.87 -24.29
CA SER A 329 -1.64 -7.26 -23.96
C SER A 329 -0.76 -7.81 -22.81
N SER A 330 -1.19 -8.92 -22.21
CA SER A 330 -0.42 -9.64 -21.20
C SER A 330 0.87 -10.24 -21.77
N GLU A 331 0.89 -10.63 -23.04
CA GLU A 331 2.09 -11.11 -23.71
C GLU A 331 3.15 -10.00 -23.81
N ILE A 332 2.76 -8.81 -24.26
CA ILE A 332 3.65 -7.64 -24.35
C ILE A 332 4.13 -7.25 -22.96
N ALA A 333 3.26 -7.20 -21.96
CA ALA A 333 3.66 -6.88 -20.59
C ALA A 333 4.71 -7.86 -20.05
N ASN A 334 4.54 -9.17 -20.27
CA ASN A 334 5.52 -10.18 -19.89
C ASN A 334 6.85 -10.00 -20.66
N ARG A 335 6.82 -9.69 -21.94
CA ARG A 335 8.02 -9.37 -22.73
C ARG A 335 8.71 -8.13 -22.19
N CYS A 336 7.97 -7.08 -21.82
CA CYS A 336 8.52 -5.87 -21.20
C CYS A 336 9.29 -6.21 -19.91
N VAL A 337 8.74 -7.04 -19.03
CA VAL A 337 9.40 -7.49 -17.80
C VAL A 337 10.70 -8.26 -18.13
N LEU A 338 10.66 -9.20 -19.06
CA LEU A 338 11.81 -10.01 -19.42
C LEU A 338 12.93 -9.19 -20.07
N GLU A 339 12.57 -8.30 -21.02
CA GLU A 339 13.55 -7.44 -21.70
C GLU A 339 14.13 -6.39 -20.76
N ALA A 340 13.35 -5.83 -19.81
CA ALA A 340 13.85 -4.97 -18.76
C ALA A 340 14.86 -5.69 -17.86
N TYR A 341 14.56 -6.93 -17.46
CA TYR A 341 15.48 -7.78 -16.70
C TYR A 341 16.76 -8.10 -17.48
N ARG A 342 16.66 -8.45 -18.77
CA ARG A 342 17.82 -8.69 -19.66
C ARG A 342 18.68 -7.44 -19.79
N GLY A 343 18.06 -6.29 -19.95
CA GLY A 343 18.71 -4.99 -20.05
C GLY A 343 19.81 -4.97 -21.10
N ASN A 344 21.06 -4.68 -20.69
CA ASN A 344 22.26 -4.71 -21.52
C ASN A 344 23.18 -5.93 -21.25
N GLY A 345 22.63 -6.99 -20.68
CA GLY A 345 23.35 -8.19 -20.25
C GLY A 345 23.72 -8.17 -18.76
N ARG A 346 24.51 -7.19 -18.31
CA ARG A 346 24.95 -7.08 -16.90
C ARG A 346 24.10 -6.14 -16.03
N LYS A 347 23.34 -5.24 -16.64
CA LYS A 347 22.49 -4.26 -15.94
C LYS A 347 21.09 -4.31 -16.52
N GLY A 348 20.09 -4.30 -15.65
CA GLY A 348 18.69 -4.30 -16.02
C GLY A 348 17.82 -3.54 -15.02
N VAL A 349 16.52 -3.58 -15.25
CA VAL A 349 15.50 -3.05 -14.37
C VAL A 349 14.62 -4.22 -13.92
N HIS A 350 14.39 -4.32 -12.61
CA HIS A 350 13.54 -5.35 -12.03
C HIS A 350 12.12 -4.82 -11.84
N PHE A 351 11.17 -5.41 -12.56
CA PHE A 351 9.74 -5.25 -12.34
C PHE A 351 9.16 -6.51 -11.71
N LEU A 352 8.11 -6.34 -10.94
CA LEU A 352 7.23 -7.45 -10.60
C LEU A 352 6.54 -7.95 -11.89
N GLY A 353 6.11 -9.20 -11.90
CA GLY A 353 5.27 -9.71 -12.99
C GLY A 353 4.01 -8.84 -13.16
N PRO A 354 3.40 -8.80 -14.35
CA PRO A 354 2.27 -7.92 -14.61
C PRO A 354 1.14 -8.11 -13.62
N LEU A 355 0.60 -7.01 -13.12
CA LEU A 355 -0.64 -6.96 -12.34
C LEU A 355 -1.81 -6.79 -13.28
N ALA A 356 -3.01 -7.22 -12.86
CA ALA A 356 -4.19 -7.13 -13.71
C ALA A 356 -3.86 -7.60 -15.16
N GLU A 357 -3.09 -8.69 -15.25
CA GLU A 357 -2.66 -9.37 -16.48
C GLU A 357 -1.65 -8.57 -17.33
N LYS A 358 -1.80 -7.28 -17.50
CA LYS A 358 -1.05 -6.48 -18.47
C LYS A 358 -0.43 -5.17 -17.97
N VAL A 359 -0.50 -4.90 -16.67
CA VAL A 359 0.02 -3.67 -16.08
C VAL A 359 1.34 -3.92 -15.35
N LEU A 360 2.42 -3.26 -15.76
CA LEU A 360 3.67 -3.26 -15.02
C LEU A 360 3.59 -2.20 -13.92
N ARG A 361 3.83 -2.61 -12.67
CA ARG A 361 3.91 -1.67 -11.57
C ARG A 361 5.31 -1.13 -11.41
N VAL A 362 5.42 0.20 -11.34
CA VAL A 362 6.62 0.96 -11.01
C VAL A 362 6.48 1.44 -9.58
N SER A 363 7.27 0.89 -8.68
CA SER A 363 7.25 1.26 -7.25
C SER A 363 8.66 1.12 -6.63
N PRO A 364 9.64 1.95 -7.08
CA PRO A 364 10.99 1.89 -6.54
C PRO A 364 11.03 2.31 -5.07
N PRO A 365 12.14 2.06 -4.34
CA PRO A 365 12.38 2.71 -3.05
C PRO A 365 12.22 4.23 -3.16
N LEU A 366 11.66 4.86 -2.12
CA LEU A 366 11.41 6.32 -2.12
C LEU A 366 12.69 7.14 -2.09
N THR A 367 13.82 6.51 -1.77
CA THR A 367 15.16 7.11 -1.77
C THR A 367 15.82 7.12 -3.15
N ILE A 368 15.12 6.69 -4.21
CA ILE A 368 15.65 6.72 -5.58
C ILE A 368 16.03 8.15 -5.99
N ALA A 369 17.18 8.30 -6.66
CA ALA A 369 17.65 9.58 -7.17
C ALA A 369 17.26 9.78 -8.65
N ALA A 370 17.24 11.03 -9.11
CA ALA A 370 16.93 11.37 -10.50
C ALA A 370 17.83 10.64 -11.50
N GLU A 371 19.15 10.58 -11.22
CA GLU A 371 20.12 9.89 -12.08
C GLU A 371 19.85 8.37 -12.15
N GLU A 372 19.22 7.79 -11.14
CA GLU A 372 18.86 6.37 -11.13
C GLU A 372 17.60 6.13 -11.96
N ILE A 373 16.63 7.04 -11.91
CA ILE A 373 15.45 7.04 -12.79
C ILE A 373 15.88 7.18 -14.25
N GLU A 374 16.78 8.14 -14.56
CA GLU A 374 17.34 8.33 -15.90
C GLU A 374 18.10 7.10 -16.41
N LYS A 375 18.92 6.47 -15.55
CA LYS A 375 19.61 5.21 -15.87
C LYS A 375 18.63 4.08 -16.18
N ALA A 376 17.54 3.96 -15.42
CA ALA A 376 16.49 2.99 -15.69
C ALA A 376 15.83 3.28 -17.04
N ALA A 377 15.48 4.54 -17.32
CA ALA A 377 14.91 4.97 -18.59
C ALA A 377 15.80 4.60 -19.78
N ALA A 378 17.11 4.87 -19.68
CA ALA A 378 18.07 4.52 -20.72
C ALA A 378 18.14 3.02 -20.98
N LEU A 379 18.09 2.19 -19.92
CA LEU A 379 18.05 0.73 -20.02
C LEU A 379 16.76 0.25 -20.68
N LEU A 380 15.59 0.78 -20.23
CA LEU A 380 14.29 0.44 -20.78
C LEU A 380 14.17 0.87 -22.24
N ASN A 381 14.60 2.08 -22.60
CA ASN A 381 14.62 2.57 -23.97
C ASN A 381 15.41 1.65 -24.92
N LYS A 382 16.50 1.04 -24.44
CA LYS A 382 17.28 0.08 -25.23
C LYS A 382 16.65 -1.30 -25.25
N ALA A 383 16.15 -1.75 -24.11
CA ALA A 383 15.58 -3.07 -23.92
C ALA A 383 14.29 -3.26 -24.72
N TRP A 384 13.35 -2.31 -24.62
CA TRP A 384 12.03 -2.36 -25.21
C TRP A 384 11.99 -2.14 -26.73
N LYS A 385 13.10 -1.71 -27.34
CA LYS A 385 13.25 -1.75 -28.80
C LYS A 385 13.28 -3.18 -29.38
N ARG A 386 13.43 -4.21 -28.52
CA ARG A 386 13.42 -5.61 -28.92
C ARG A 386 12.04 -6.27 -28.86
N ILE A 387 11.04 -5.51 -28.42
CA ILE A 387 9.64 -5.91 -28.36
C ILE A 387 8.96 -5.61 -29.70
#